data_fa0f653a33aafa42d3a30f88b7d7b675
#
_entry.id   fa0f653a33aafa42d3a30f88b7d7b675
#
_cell.length_a   1.000
_cell.length_b   1.000
_cell.length_c   1.000
_cell.angle_alpha   90.00
_cell.angle_beta   90.00
_cell.angle_gamma   90.00
#
_symmetry.space_group_name_H-M   'P 1'
#
loop_
_entity.id
_entity.type
_entity.pdbx_description
1 polymer ?
#
loop_
_entity_poly.entity_id
_entity_poly.type
_entity_poly.pdbx_seq_one_letter_code
_entity_poly.pdbx_strand_id
1 'polypeptide(L)'
;MATTLAERLTHERDFHDRLEREPLSYQMVRIASEIFYNKDDDGVLWGPVWKALDLRGKVVLDYGCGSGGFSVRLAARGARVYGNDISEYLVSQARAASARRNLGAEFYVGDAHHTPFPPAMFDYVFGNGILHHLELDRAYREVARVLKPGGKAFFMEPLIGHPLVEAVRWATPGRRTVDEKPMDFAAIESSRAAGLVPACRTHYLTAVAALAGAAFGRSFGKASVRTLDALDQKLFRMAPSLKKKAWLSVIEYSKT
;
A
#
# COMPACT_ATOMS: atom_id res chain seq x y z
N MET A 1 -24.32 -16.80 3.97
CA MET A 1 -23.94 -16.51 5.37
C MET A 1 -22.79 -15.51 5.31
N ALA A 2 -22.78 -14.49 6.15
CA ALA A 2 -21.64 -13.56 6.19
C ALA A 2 -20.43 -14.28 6.81
N THR A 3 -19.27 -14.21 6.14
CA THR A 3 -18.01 -14.79 6.62
C THR A 3 -17.59 -14.07 7.90
N THR A 4 -17.23 -14.82 8.93
CA THR A 4 -16.75 -14.23 10.20
C THR A 4 -15.38 -13.56 10.00
N LEU A 5 -15.01 -12.63 10.88
CA LEU A 5 -13.70 -11.97 10.81
C LEU A 5 -12.55 -13.01 10.85
N ALA A 6 -12.67 -14.04 11.70
CA ALA A 6 -11.65 -15.08 11.82
C ALA A 6 -11.48 -15.88 10.52
N GLU A 7 -12.57 -16.20 9.83
CA GLU A 7 -12.54 -16.87 8.52
C GLU A 7 -11.91 -15.97 7.47
N ARG A 8 -12.25 -14.68 7.44
CA ARG A 8 -11.63 -13.71 6.51
C ARG A 8 -10.12 -13.62 6.70
N LEU A 9 -9.67 -13.46 7.93
CA LEU A 9 -8.24 -13.40 8.26
C LEU A 9 -7.49 -14.68 7.88
N THR A 10 -8.14 -15.84 8.01
CA THR A 10 -7.58 -17.13 7.57
C THR A 10 -7.47 -17.19 6.04
N HIS A 11 -8.51 -16.78 5.32
CA HIS A 11 -8.51 -16.74 3.85
C HIS A 11 -7.44 -15.77 3.30
N GLU A 12 -7.29 -14.59 3.89
CA GLU A 12 -6.26 -13.62 3.50
C GLU A 12 -4.86 -14.19 3.69
N ARG A 13 -4.58 -14.75 4.85
CA ARG A 13 -3.28 -15.38 5.12
C ARG A 13 -2.96 -16.48 4.13
N ASP A 14 -3.89 -17.43 3.91
CA ASP A 14 -3.68 -18.60 3.05
C ASP A 14 -3.54 -18.20 1.58
N PHE A 15 -4.23 -17.13 1.16
CA PHE A 15 -4.11 -16.56 -0.18
C PHE A 15 -2.71 -15.95 -0.41
N HIS A 16 -2.24 -15.11 0.49
CA HIS A 16 -0.92 -14.47 0.37
C HIS A 16 0.22 -15.48 0.46
N ASP A 17 0.13 -16.48 1.36
CA ASP A 17 1.10 -17.56 1.46
C ASP A 17 1.18 -18.40 0.18
N ARG A 18 0.05 -18.60 -0.51
CA ARG A 18 0.00 -19.32 -1.79
C ARG A 18 0.61 -18.51 -2.93
N LEU A 19 0.25 -17.23 -3.07
CA LEU A 19 0.74 -16.36 -4.14
C LEU A 19 2.27 -16.26 -4.15
N GLU A 20 2.89 -16.18 -2.97
CA GLU A 20 4.35 -16.08 -2.85
C GLU A 20 5.07 -17.40 -3.22
N ARG A 21 4.36 -18.53 -3.25
CA ARG A 21 4.92 -19.85 -3.58
C ARG A 21 4.81 -20.22 -5.06
N GLU A 22 4.06 -19.47 -5.88
CA GLU A 22 3.83 -19.78 -7.31
C GLU A 22 4.82 -19.02 -8.24
N PRO A 23 5.76 -19.71 -8.94
CA PRO A 23 6.87 -19.06 -9.63
C PRO A 23 6.53 -18.34 -10.96
N LEU A 24 5.58 -18.82 -11.77
CA LEU A 24 5.39 -18.36 -13.17
C LEU A 24 4.34 -17.27 -13.36
N SER A 25 3.20 -17.33 -12.67
CA SER A 25 2.18 -16.27 -12.73
C SER A 25 2.65 -14.99 -12.04
N TYR A 26 3.56 -15.13 -11.09
CA TYR A 26 4.15 -14.06 -10.29
C TYR A 26 5.13 -13.18 -11.09
N GLN A 27 5.82 -13.69 -12.11
CA GLN A 27 6.80 -12.89 -12.87
C GLN A 27 6.15 -11.73 -13.63
N MET A 28 5.01 -11.94 -14.29
CA MET A 28 4.29 -10.87 -15.00
C MET A 28 3.73 -9.82 -14.02
N VAL A 29 3.14 -10.28 -12.91
CA VAL A 29 2.66 -9.41 -11.84
C VAL A 29 3.81 -8.64 -11.20
N ARG A 30 4.98 -9.28 -11.00
CA ARG A 30 6.18 -8.64 -10.46
C ARG A 30 6.72 -7.54 -11.36
N ILE A 31 6.78 -7.77 -12.69
CA ILE A 31 7.21 -6.75 -13.65
C ILE A 31 6.25 -5.55 -13.63
N ALA A 32 4.95 -5.80 -13.67
CA ALA A 32 3.95 -4.75 -13.55
C ALA A 32 4.09 -4.00 -12.21
N SER A 33 4.27 -4.73 -11.10
CA SER A 33 4.48 -4.14 -9.78
C SER A 33 5.75 -3.27 -9.74
N GLU A 34 6.86 -3.71 -10.31
CA GLU A 34 8.10 -2.92 -10.35
C GLU A 34 7.96 -1.63 -11.16
N ILE A 35 7.09 -1.60 -12.15
CA ILE A 35 6.83 -0.43 -13.00
C ILE A 35 5.87 0.54 -12.32
N PHE A 36 4.69 0.05 -11.89
CA PHE A 36 3.62 0.89 -11.35
C PHE A 36 3.80 1.21 -9.88
N TYR A 37 4.21 0.23 -9.08
CA TYR A 37 4.45 0.40 -7.65
C TYR A 37 5.90 0.77 -7.34
N ASN A 38 6.58 1.48 -8.26
CA ASN A 38 7.97 1.89 -8.05
C ASN A 38 8.10 2.64 -6.73
N LYS A 39 8.74 1.99 -5.75
CA LYS A 39 8.93 2.48 -4.38
C LYS A 39 10.23 3.28 -4.22
N ASP A 40 10.95 3.52 -5.33
CA ASP A 40 12.20 4.27 -5.35
C ASP A 40 11.95 5.78 -5.24
N ASP A 41 13.00 6.56 -5.02
CA ASP A 41 12.92 8.01 -4.83
C ASP A 41 12.41 8.75 -6.07
N ASP A 42 12.55 8.15 -7.25
CA ASP A 42 12.06 8.65 -8.53
C ASP A 42 10.67 8.12 -8.92
N GLY A 43 10.08 7.25 -8.08
CA GLY A 43 8.73 6.71 -8.30
C GLY A 43 7.65 7.79 -8.14
N VAL A 44 6.64 7.78 -9.01
CA VAL A 44 5.57 8.79 -9.00
C VAL A 44 4.68 8.71 -7.75
N LEU A 45 4.54 7.51 -7.18
CA LEU A 45 3.73 7.29 -5.96
C LEU A 45 4.47 7.76 -4.71
N TRP A 46 5.62 7.19 -4.44
CA TRP A 46 6.35 7.36 -3.19
C TRP A 46 7.42 8.44 -3.23
N GLY A 47 7.96 8.78 -4.40
CA GLY A 47 8.99 9.82 -4.53
C GLY A 47 8.61 11.16 -3.89
N PRO A 48 7.39 11.70 -4.09
CA PRO A 48 6.95 12.91 -3.40
C PRO A 48 6.88 12.78 -1.88
N VAL A 49 6.53 11.59 -1.35
CA VAL A 49 6.50 11.32 0.10
C VAL A 49 7.92 11.31 0.66
N TRP A 50 8.86 10.63 -0.03
CA TRP A 50 10.27 10.59 0.38
C TRP A 50 10.92 11.98 0.42
N LYS A 51 10.56 12.86 -0.53
CA LYS A 51 11.07 14.25 -0.56
C LYS A 51 10.50 15.14 0.55
N ALA A 52 9.31 14.81 1.02
CA ALA A 52 8.62 15.62 2.04
C ALA A 52 8.95 15.20 3.48
N LEU A 53 9.52 14.00 3.70
CA LEU A 53 9.73 13.44 5.04
C LEU A 53 11.20 13.19 5.34
N ASP A 54 11.64 13.64 6.52
CA ASP A 54 12.88 13.17 7.13
C ASP A 54 12.53 12.01 8.10
N LEU A 55 12.98 10.80 7.75
CA LEU A 55 12.70 9.59 8.53
C LEU A 55 13.79 9.27 9.55
N ARG A 56 14.90 9.99 9.57
CA ARG A 56 16.03 9.72 10.48
C ARG A 56 15.60 9.81 11.93
N GLY A 57 15.81 8.72 12.67
CA GLY A 57 15.44 8.59 14.07
C GLY A 57 13.93 8.53 14.35
N LYS A 58 13.08 8.54 13.33
CA LYS A 58 11.62 8.39 13.47
C LYS A 58 11.25 6.95 13.76
N VAL A 59 10.25 6.75 14.61
CA VAL A 59 9.65 5.44 14.90
C VAL A 59 8.50 5.23 13.92
N VAL A 60 8.61 4.17 13.13
CA VAL A 60 7.73 3.95 11.97
C VAL A 60 7.13 2.56 12.00
N LEU A 61 5.83 2.44 11.71
CA LEU A 61 5.14 1.18 11.48
C LEU A 61 4.95 0.95 9.96
N ASP A 62 5.39 -0.21 9.48
CA ASP A 62 4.99 -0.78 8.19
C ASP A 62 3.78 -1.70 8.44
N TYR A 63 2.59 -1.22 8.15
CA TYR A 63 1.30 -1.82 8.47
C TYR A 63 0.88 -2.74 7.32
N GLY A 64 0.87 -4.04 7.54
CA GLY A 64 0.80 -5.06 6.50
C GLY A 64 2.13 -5.14 5.73
N CYS A 65 3.22 -5.46 6.44
CA CYS A 65 4.59 -5.35 5.91
C CYS A 65 4.95 -6.41 4.86
N GLY A 66 4.14 -7.48 4.72
CA GLY A 66 4.43 -8.60 3.85
C GLY A 66 5.85 -9.14 4.06
N SER A 67 6.57 -9.41 2.99
CA SER A 67 7.97 -9.87 3.00
C SER A 67 9.01 -8.80 3.36
N GLY A 68 8.60 -7.62 3.84
CA GLY A 68 9.48 -6.57 4.38
C GLY A 68 10.16 -5.68 3.35
N GLY A 69 9.79 -5.79 2.08
CA GLY A 69 10.44 -5.01 1.02
C GLY A 69 10.31 -3.49 1.20
N PHE A 70 9.21 -3.02 1.79
CA PHE A 70 9.00 -1.61 2.09
C PHE A 70 9.67 -1.23 3.43
N SER A 71 9.57 -2.07 4.45
CA SER A 71 10.27 -1.91 5.74
C SER A 71 11.76 -1.66 5.56
N VAL A 72 12.42 -2.45 4.69
CA VAL A 72 13.84 -2.27 4.35
C VAL A 72 14.14 -0.88 3.79
N ARG A 73 13.24 -0.32 2.96
CA ARG A 73 13.42 1.02 2.39
C ARG A 73 13.24 2.12 3.43
N LEU A 74 12.31 1.95 4.37
CA LEU A 74 12.12 2.85 5.49
C LEU A 74 13.34 2.85 6.42
N ALA A 75 13.84 1.66 6.77
CA ALA A 75 15.02 1.51 7.62
C ALA A 75 16.29 2.07 6.96
N ALA A 76 16.48 1.85 5.65
CA ALA A 76 17.58 2.43 4.89
C ALA A 76 17.58 3.98 4.86
N ARG A 77 16.44 4.61 5.17
CA ARG A 77 16.30 6.08 5.34
C ARG A 77 16.50 6.54 6.78
N GLY A 78 16.96 5.64 7.65
CA GLY A 78 17.28 5.94 9.04
C GLY A 78 16.09 5.87 10.01
N ALA A 79 14.96 5.31 9.59
CA ALA A 79 13.84 5.06 10.48
C ALA A 79 14.11 3.85 11.40
N ARG A 80 13.59 3.90 12.62
CA ARG A 80 13.41 2.72 13.46
C ARG A 80 12.09 2.06 13.07
N VAL A 81 12.16 0.91 12.40
CA VAL A 81 11.03 0.28 11.75
C VAL A 81 10.49 -0.90 12.55
N TYR A 82 9.19 -0.91 12.72
CA TYR A 82 8.39 -2.04 13.16
C TYR A 82 7.46 -2.44 12.02
N GLY A 83 7.30 -3.74 11.78
CA GLY A 83 6.36 -4.26 10.80
C GLY A 83 5.40 -5.23 11.45
N ASN A 84 4.15 -5.28 10.99
CA ASN A 84 3.23 -6.35 11.31
C ASN A 84 2.57 -6.91 10.06
N ASP A 85 2.34 -8.21 10.05
CA ASP A 85 1.58 -8.90 9.01
C ASP A 85 0.89 -10.12 9.60
N ILE A 86 -0.20 -10.57 9.01
CA ILE A 86 -0.95 -11.74 9.49
C ILE A 86 -0.26 -13.06 9.09
N SER A 87 0.57 -13.05 8.04
CA SER A 87 1.29 -14.20 7.54
C SER A 87 2.62 -14.41 8.29
N GLU A 88 2.73 -15.50 9.04
CA GLU A 88 3.99 -15.90 9.68
C GLU A 88 5.08 -16.16 8.64
N TYR A 89 4.71 -16.74 7.50
CA TYR A 89 5.63 -16.98 6.39
C TYR A 89 6.24 -15.66 5.88
N LEU A 90 5.41 -14.65 5.57
CA LEU A 90 5.88 -13.35 5.09
C LEU A 90 6.72 -12.62 6.14
N VAL A 91 6.32 -12.66 7.40
CA VAL A 91 7.08 -12.09 8.52
C VAL A 91 8.47 -12.74 8.65
N SER A 92 8.57 -14.06 8.45
CA SER A 92 9.87 -14.75 8.44
C SER A 92 10.79 -14.24 7.32
N GLN A 93 10.23 -14.01 6.12
CA GLN A 93 10.95 -13.42 4.99
C GLN A 93 11.39 -11.97 5.29
N ALA A 94 10.53 -11.17 5.93
CA ALA A 94 10.83 -9.80 6.33
C ALA A 94 12.01 -9.74 7.33
N ARG A 95 12.00 -10.61 8.34
CA ARG A 95 13.10 -10.76 9.29
C ARG A 95 14.41 -11.10 8.59
N ALA A 96 14.38 -12.08 7.67
CA ALA A 96 15.55 -12.46 6.89
C ALA A 96 16.03 -11.33 5.97
N ALA A 97 15.12 -10.56 5.36
CA ALA A 97 15.46 -9.43 4.49
C ALA A 97 16.13 -8.28 5.26
N SER A 98 15.68 -7.98 6.48
CA SER A 98 16.26 -7.00 7.38
C SER A 98 17.63 -7.44 7.88
N ALA A 99 17.77 -8.70 8.33
CA ALA A 99 19.02 -9.27 8.82
C ALA A 99 20.11 -9.25 7.74
N ARG A 100 19.81 -9.67 6.51
CA ARG A 100 20.77 -9.64 5.38
C ARG A 100 21.33 -8.25 5.09
N ARG A 101 20.65 -7.18 5.48
CA ARG A 101 21.06 -5.79 5.26
C ARG A 101 21.50 -5.09 6.55
N ASN A 102 21.48 -5.79 7.67
CA ASN A 102 21.86 -5.27 8.99
C ASN A 102 21.09 -3.99 9.37
N LEU A 103 19.77 -3.97 9.15
CA LEU A 103 18.93 -2.77 9.29
C LEU A 103 18.20 -2.67 10.64
N GLY A 104 18.18 -3.72 11.46
CA GLY A 104 17.58 -3.71 12.79
C GLY A 104 16.06 -3.52 12.84
N ALA A 105 15.34 -3.76 11.74
CA ALA A 105 13.89 -3.69 11.76
C ALA A 105 13.27 -4.90 12.48
N GLU A 106 12.21 -4.65 13.25
CA GLU A 106 11.50 -5.65 14.06
C GLU A 106 10.16 -6.02 13.44
N PHE A 107 9.79 -7.32 13.45
CA PHE A 107 8.58 -7.79 12.78
C PHE A 107 7.74 -8.70 13.66
N TYR A 108 6.43 -8.50 13.62
CA TYR A 108 5.43 -9.16 14.45
C TYR A 108 4.35 -9.81 13.58
N VAL A 109 3.96 -11.03 13.95
CA VAL A 109 2.80 -11.69 13.36
C VAL A 109 1.56 -11.24 14.11
N GLY A 110 0.55 -10.73 13.39
CA GLY A 110 -0.68 -10.29 14.05
C GLY A 110 -1.69 -9.62 13.12
N ASP A 111 -2.92 -9.55 13.62
CA ASP A 111 -4.03 -8.89 12.95
C ASP A 111 -3.81 -7.36 12.94
N ALA A 112 -3.91 -6.76 11.75
CA ALA A 112 -3.79 -5.32 11.56
C ALA A 112 -4.92 -4.52 12.26
N HIS A 113 -6.07 -5.14 12.56
CA HIS A 113 -7.13 -4.48 13.33
C HIS A 113 -6.82 -4.31 14.82
N HIS A 114 -5.79 -5.00 15.31
CA HIS A 114 -5.37 -4.94 16.71
C HIS A 114 -3.88 -5.29 16.83
N THR A 115 -3.02 -4.32 16.53
CA THR A 115 -1.57 -4.54 16.56
C THR A 115 -1.04 -4.62 18.00
N PRO A 116 0.10 -5.33 18.24
CA PRO A 116 0.66 -5.49 19.60
C PRO A 116 1.37 -4.24 20.13
N PHE A 117 1.22 -3.09 19.47
CA PHE A 117 1.94 -1.87 19.82
C PHE A 117 1.14 -0.98 20.79
N PRO A 118 1.81 -0.27 21.70
CA PRO A 118 1.15 0.67 22.58
C PRO A 118 0.58 1.89 21.82
N PRO A 119 -0.41 2.61 22.41
CA PRO A 119 -0.89 3.86 21.86
C PRO A 119 0.22 4.90 21.71
N ALA A 120 0.11 5.77 20.72
CA ALA A 120 1.00 6.90 20.49
C ALA A 120 2.50 6.52 20.38
N MET A 121 2.79 5.39 19.78
CA MET A 121 4.17 4.90 19.60
C MET A 121 4.83 5.48 18.35
N PHE A 122 4.09 5.63 17.25
CA PHE A 122 4.66 5.88 15.92
C PHE A 122 4.57 7.34 15.50
N ASP A 123 5.67 7.86 14.95
CA ASP A 123 5.69 9.15 14.25
C ASP A 123 4.97 9.04 12.91
N TYR A 124 5.18 7.89 12.23
CA TYR A 124 4.55 7.59 10.94
C TYR A 124 4.06 6.13 10.88
N VAL A 125 2.95 5.93 10.16
CA VAL A 125 2.46 4.61 9.74
C VAL A 125 2.46 4.57 8.22
N PHE A 126 2.96 3.49 7.63
CA PHE A 126 2.93 3.27 6.19
C PHE A 126 2.21 1.97 5.88
N GLY A 127 1.52 1.92 4.75
CA GLY A 127 0.91 0.70 4.25
C GLY A 127 0.85 0.69 2.71
N ASN A 128 1.00 -0.47 2.13
CA ASN A 128 0.96 -0.67 0.69
C ASN A 128 -0.06 -1.74 0.32
N GLY A 129 -1.26 -1.33 -0.10
CA GLY A 129 -2.28 -2.26 -0.53
C GLY A 129 -2.79 -3.14 0.61
N ILE A 130 -3.08 -2.55 1.76
CA ILE A 130 -3.55 -3.26 2.95
C ILE A 130 -4.97 -2.86 3.37
N LEU A 131 -5.34 -1.58 3.27
CA LEU A 131 -6.63 -1.11 3.79
C LEU A 131 -7.81 -1.77 3.08
N HIS A 132 -7.70 -2.06 1.78
CA HIS A 132 -8.76 -2.68 0.99
C HIS A 132 -9.02 -4.16 1.35
N HIS A 133 -8.19 -4.78 2.19
CA HIS A 133 -8.40 -6.10 2.80
C HIS A 133 -9.03 -6.03 4.19
N LEU A 134 -9.16 -4.83 4.79
CA LEU A 134 -9.51 -4.66 6.18
C LEU A 134 -10.95 -4.12 6.37
N GLU A 135 -11.48 -4.31 7.57
CA GLU A 135 -12.63 -3.56 8.07
C GLU A 135 -12.18 -2.14 8.42
N LEU A 136 -12.44 -1.20 7.51
CA LEU A 136 -11.87 0.14 7.54
C LEU A 136 -12.08 0.88 8.86
N ASP A 137 -13.27 0.80 9.43
CA ASP A 137 -13.59 1.46 10.69
C ASP A 137 -12.68 0.98 11.85
N ARG A 138 -12.39 -0.32 11.91
CA ARG A 138 -11.45 -0.90 12.88
C ARG A 138 -10.01 -0.53 12.57
N ALA A 139 -9.62 -0.64 11.28
CA ALA A 139 -8.28 -0.30 10.82
C ALA A 139 -7.94 1.18 11.09
N TYR A 140 -8.86 2.10 10.79
CA TYR A 140 -8.65 3.52 11.06
C TYR A 140 -8.53 3.84 12.55
N ARG A 141 -9.36 3.21 13.41
CA ARG A 141 -9.20 3.36 14.85
C ARG A 141 -7.85 2.85 15.34
N GLU A 142 -7.39 1.72 14.82
CA GLU A 142 -6.09 1.17 15.19
C GLU A 142 -4.93 2.06 14.73
N VAL A 143 -4.96 2.54 13.48
CA VAL A 143 -3.97 3.50 12.96
C VAL A 143 -3.95 4.78 13.81
N ALA A 144 -5.13 5.33 14.14
CA ALA A 144 -5.23 6.49 15.00
C ALA A 144 -4.69 6.20 16.42
N ARG A 145 -4.96 5.01 16.97
CA ARG A 145 -4.49 4.63 18.31
C ARG A 145 -2.96 4.60 18.38
N VAL A 146 -2.31 3.98 17.41
CA VAL A 146 -0.85 3.78 17.43
C VAL A 146 -0.05 5.01 17.01
N LEU A 147 -0.63 5.93 16.23
CA LEU A 147 0.00 7.20 15.88
C LEU A 147 0.12 8.13 17.10
N LYS A 148 1.24 8.82 17.20
CA LYS A 148 1.42 9.96 18.10
C LYS A 148 0.44 11.10 17.76
N PRO A 149 0.09 11.98 18.70
CA PRO A 149 -0.56 13.24 18.35
C PRO A 149 0.24 14.00 17.30
N GLY A 150 -0.41 14.47 16.24
CA GLY A 150 0.23 15.11 15.09
C GLY A 150 1.02 14.15 14.17
N GLY A 151 1.02 12.86 14.45
CA GLY A 151 1.59 11.82 13.58
C GLY A 151 0.81 11.67 12.28
N LYS A 152 1.43 11.07 11.27
CA LYS A 152 0.83 10.88 9.95
C LYS A 152 0.90 9.43 9.49
N ALA A 153 -0.12 9.02 8.73
CA ALA A 153 -0.10 7.74 8.04
C ALA A 153 -0.14 7.94 6.52
N PHE A 154 0.54 7.07 5.79
CA PHE A 154 0.62 7.09 4.33
C PHE A 154 0.25 5.71 3.79
N PHE A 155 -0.82 5.66 3.02
CA PHE A 155 -1.28 4.41 2.42
C PHE A 155 -1.35 4.55 0.90
N MET A 156 -0.86 3.54 0.18
CA MET A 156 -1.07 3.42 -1.25
C MET A 156 -2.11 2.33 -1.46
N GLU A 157 -3.25 2.72 -2.07
CA GLU A 157 -4.41 1.84 -2.21
C GLU A 157 -5.00 1.85 -3.63
N PRO A 158 -5.50 0.70 -4.12
CA PRO A 158 -6.27 0.66 -5.35
C PRO A 158 -7.62 1.32 -5.17
N LEU A 159 -8.01 2.12 -6.18
CA LEU A 159 -9.33 2.74 -6.25
C LEU A 159 -10.27 1.94 -7.15
N ILE A 160 -11.56 1.96 -6.81
CA ILE A 160 -12.62 1.44 -7.67
C ILE A 160 -12.92 2.44 -8.81
N GLY A 161 -13.27 1.91 -9.97
CA GLY A 161 -13.87 2.70 -11.06
C GLY A 161 -12.96 2.98 -12.25
N HIS A 162 -11.71 2.49 -12.28
CA HIS A 162 -10.88 2.55 -13.48
C HIS A 162 -11.34 1.50 -14.51
N PRO A 163 -11.85 1.88 -15.71
CA PRO A 163 -12.58 0.96 -16.59
C PRO A 163 -11.75 -0.28 -17.01
N LEU A 164 -10.48 -0.06 -17.37
CA LEU A 164 -9.60 -1.16 -17.80
C LEU A 164 -9.23 -2.08 -16.65
N VAL A 165 -8.95 -1.53 -15.46
CA VAL A 165 -8.62 -2.30 -14.27
C VAL A 165 -9.82 -3.13 -13.84
N GLU A 166 -11.03 -2.57 -13.86
CA GLU A 166 -12.27 -3.31 -13.56
C GLU A 166 -12.52 -4.44 -14.56
N ALA A 167 -12.28 -4.21 -15.86
CA ALA A 167 -12.37 -5.25 -16.87
C ALA A 167 -11.36 -6.41 -16.60
N VAL A 168 -10.12 -6.10 -16.27
CA VAL A 168 -9.12 -7.11 -15.88
C VAL A 168 -9.55 -7.83 -14.60
N ARG A 169 -10.05 -7.10 -13.60
CA ARG A 169 -10.56 -7.67 -12.35
C ARG A 169 -11.71 -8.65 -12.61
N TRP A 170 -12.63 -8.30 -13.50
CA TRP A 170 -13.72 -9.18 -13.90
C TRP A 170 -13.22 -10.45 -14.59
N ALA A 171 -12.21 -10.34 -15.46
CA ALA A 171 -11.64 -11.46 -16.19
C ALA A 171 -10.73 -12.37 -15.34
N THR A 172 -10.32 -11.95 -14.14
CA THR A 172 -9.36 -12.67 -13.27
C THR A 172 -9.87 -12.87 -11.84
N PRO A 173 -11.04 -13.51 -11.61
CA PRO A 173 -11.64 -13.59 -10.27
C PRO A 173 -10.78 -14.36 -9.26
N GLY A 174 -10.03 -15.38 -9.71
CA GLY A 174 -9.17 -16.21 -8.83
C GLY A 174 -7.87 -15.54 -8.35
N ARG A 175 -7.62 -14.29 -8.76
CA ARG A 175 -6.41 -13.52 -8.34
C ARG A 175 -6.68 -12.55 -7.19
N ARG A 176 -7.79 -12.67 -6.52
CA ARG A 176 -8.23 -11.81 -5.41
C ARG A 176 -8.80 -12.62 -4.29
N THR A 177 -8.75 -12.08 -3.08
CA THR A 177 -9.54 -12.62 -1.99
C THR A 177 -11.01 -12.24 -2.17
N VAL A 178 -11.90 -13.07 -1.63
CA VAL A 178 -13.36 -12.85 -1.73
C VAL A 178 -13.79 -11.55 -1.05
N ASP A 179 -13.02 -11.13 -0.06
CA ASP A 179 -13.31 -9.98 0.81
C ASP A 179 -12.62 -8.68 0.38
N GLU A 180 -11.76 -8.71 -0.65
CA GLU A 180 -11.07 -7.54 -1.18
C GLU A 180 -12.05 -6.49 -1.74
N LYS A 181 -12.01 -5.30 -1.19
CA LYS A 181 -12.85 -4.16 -1.59
C LYS A 181 -11.98 -2.96 -1.95
N PRO A 182 -11.71 -2.70 -3.25
CA PRO A 182 -11.01 -1.49 -3.64
C PRO A 182 -11.68 -0.26 -3.05
N MET A 183 -10.87 0.74 -2.70
CA MET A 183 -11.35 1.90 -2.00
C MET A 183 -12.06 2.89 -2.93
N ASP A 184 -13.08 3.53 -2.42
CA ASP A 184 -13.64 4.74 -2.99
C ASP A 184 -13.37 5.96 -2.09
N PHE A 185 -13.74 7.15 -2.57
CA PHE A 185 -13.52 8.37 -1.80
C PHE A 185 -14.37 8.45 -0.53
N ALA A 186 -15.54 7.80 -0.50
CA ALA A 186 -16.38 7.75 0.71
C ALA A 186 -15.70 6.89 1.80
N ALA A 187 -15.14 5.76 1.41
CA ALA A 187 -14.34 4.91 2.29
C ALA A 187 -13.10 5.64 2.86
N ILE A 188 -12.43 6.44 2.04
CA ILE A 188 -11.30 7.27 2.49
C ILE A 188 -11.76 8.34 3.49
N GLU A 189 -12.82 9.06 3.21
CA GLU A 189 -13.38 10.11 4.07
C GLU A 189 -13.94 9.56 5.40
N SER A 190 -14.36 8.29 5.45
CA SER A 190 -14.85 7.68 6.70
C SER A 190 -13.80 7.64 7.82
N SER A 191 -12.52 7.77 7.48
CA SER A 191 -11.39 7.88 8.43
C SER A 191 -11.53 9.03 9.42
N ARG A 192 -12.30 10.08 9.07
CA ARG A 192 -12.56 11.24 9.94
C ARG A 192 -13.25 10.86 11.23
N ALA A 193 -14.07 9.80 11.23
CA ALA A 193 -14.70 9.28 12.44
C ALA A 193 -13.68 8.74 13.47
N ALA A 194 -12.49 8.39 13.03
CA ALA A 194 -11.37 7.96 13.88
C ALA A 194 -10.37 9.10 14.19
N GLY A 195 -10.68 10.35 13.85
CA GLY A 195 -9.77 11.50 14.04
C GLY A 195 -8.61 11.56 13.03
N LEU A 196 -8.77 10.91 11.87
CA LEU A 196 -7.78 10.94 10.79
C LEU A 196 -8.29 11.79 9.63
N VAL A 197 -7.59 12.87 9.32
CA VAL A 197 -7.94 13.78 8.21
C VAL A 197 -7.22 13.34 6.94
N PRO A 198 -7.95 12.87 5.89
CA PRO A 198 -7.34 12.39 4.67
C PRO A 198 -6.97 13.51 3.71
N ALA A 199 -5.85 13.33 2.99
CA ALA A 199 -5.47 14.08 1.81
C ALA A 199 -5.00 13.10 0.72
N CYS A 200 -5.65 13.13 -0.45
CA CYS A 200 -5.44 12.14 -1.50
C CYS A 200 -4.64 12.69 -2.67
N ARG A 201 -3.64 11.93 -3.10
CA ARG A 201 -2.96 12.12 -4.38
C ARG A 201 -3.28 10.92 -5.27
N THR A 202 -4.09 11.12 -6.28
CA THR A 202 -4.54 10.06 -7.21
C THR A 202 -3.62 9.95 -8.42
N HIS A 203 -3.46 8.71 -8.91
CA HIS A 203 -2.52 8.36 -9.96
C HIS A 203 -3.13 7.37 -10.95
N TYR A 204 -2.59 7.34 -12.18
CA TYR A 204 -2.80 6.32 -13.18
C TYR A 204 -4.24 6.28 -13.75
N LEU A 205 -4.63 7.36 -14.44
CA LEU A 205 -5.79 7.37 -15.32
C LEU A 205 -5.43 6.80 -16.71
N THR A 206 -4.41 7.39 -17.37
CA THR A 206 -3.92 6.97 -18.70
C THR A 206 -2.66 6.11 -18.59
N ALA A 207 -1.94 6.19 -17.46
CA ALA A 207 -0.65 5.53 -17.24
C ALA A 207 -0.73 3.99 -17.30
N VAL A 208 -1.93 3.40 -17.18
CA VAL A 208 -2.15 1.96 -17.42
C VAL A 208 -1.70 1.54 -18.83
N ALA A 209 -1.75 2.44 -19.81
CA ALA A 209 -1.21 2.20 -21.14
C ALA A 209 0.31 1.93 -21.15
N ALA A 210 1.04 2.32 -20.11
CA ALA A 210 2.46 2.00 -19.96
C ALA A 210 2.74 0.49 -19.81
N LEU A 211 1.71 -0.34 -19.55
CA LEU A 211 1.84 -1.81 -19.63
C LEU A 211 2.33 -2.26 -21.02
N ALA A 212 1.86 -1.60 -22.09
CA ALA A 212 2.38 -1.86 -23.44
C ALA A 212 3.86 -1.47 -23.58
N GLY A 213 4.29 -0.42 -22.87
CA GLY A 213 5.70 0.01 -22.82
C GLY A 213 6.62 -0.96 -22.10
N ALA A 214 6.08 -1.80 -21.20
CA ALA A 214 6.86 -2.81 -20.49
C ALA A 214 7.46 -3.87 -21.44
N ALA A 215 6.84 -4.11 -22.58
CA ALA A 215 7.37 -4.98 -23.64
C ALA A 215 8.71 -4.49 -24.21
N PHE A 216 9.01 -3.19 -24.11
CA PHE A 216 10.27 -2.56 -24.56
C PHE A 216 11.31 -2.43 -23.43
N GLY A 217 11.07 -3.05 -22.29
CA GLY A 217 11.98 -3.09 -21.15
C GLY A 217 11.57 -2.21 -19.96
N ARG A 218 12.12 -2.53 -18.79
CA ARG A 218 11.73 -1.90 -17.49
C ARG A 218 11.99 -0.39 -17.46
N SER A 219 13.11 0.06 -17.99
CA SER A 219 13.46 1.50 -17.98
C SER A 219 12.49 2.30 -18.84
N PHE A 220 12.12 1.78 -20.00
CA PHE A 220 11.14 2.40 -20.89
C PHE A 220 9.74 2.42 -20.23
N GLY A 221 9.33 1.32 -19.58
CA GLY A 221 8.08 1.26 -18.83
C GLY A 221 8.02 2.30 -17.71
N LYS A 222 9.08 2.43 -16.90
CA LYS A 222 9.16 3.45 -15.84
C LYS A 222 9.11 4.89 -16.38
N ALA A 223 9.79 5.17 -17.51
CA ALA A 223 9.74 6.48 -18.15
C ALA A 223 8.33 6.80 -18.68
N SER A 224 7.68 5.82 -19.33
CA SER A 224 6.31 5.94 -19.82
C SER A 224 5.32 6.22 -18.70
N VAL A 225 5.41 5.52 -17.57
CA VAL A 225 4.58 5.78 -16.37
C VAL A 225 4.74 7.22 -15.89
N ARG A 226 5.98 7.72 -15.77
CA ARG A 226 6.22 9.10 -15.32
C ARG A 226 5.60 10.14 -16.25
N THR A 227 5.77 9.95 -17.55
CA THR A 227 5.23 10.89 -18.56
C THR A 227 3.71 10.89 -18.55
N LEU A 228 3.09 9.71 -18.54
CA LEU A 228 1.63 9.57 -18.53
C LEU A 228 1.02 10.05 -17.22
N ASP A 229 1.65 9.76 -16.07
CA ASP A 229 1.18 10.29 -14.79
C ASP A 229 1.26 11.82 -14.72
N ALA A 230 2.30 12.43 -15.28
CA ALA A 230 2.39 13.88 -15.39
C ALA A 230 1.26 14.49 -16.25
N LEU A 231 0.84 13.79 -17.30
CA LEU A 231 -0.36 14.14 -18.07
C LEU A 231 -1.62 13.97 -17.23
N ASP A 232 -1.76 12.84 -16.52
CA ASP A 232 -2.89 12.58 -15.63
C ASP A 232 -3.05 13.68 -14.57
N GLN A 233 -1.95 14.15 -13.96
CA GLN A 233 -1.99 15.24 -13.01
C GLN A 233 -2.48 16.57 -13.63
N LYS A 234 -2.21 16.83 -14.92
CA LYS A 234 -2.79 17.97 -15.64
C LYS A 234 -4.30 17.78 -15.86
N LEU A 235 -4.71 16.59 -16.32
CA LEU A 235 -6.11 16.25 -16.52
C LEU A 235 -6.93 16.35 -15.22
N PHE A 236 -6.39 15.89 -14.10
CA PHE A 236 -7.04 15.98 -12.78
C PHE A 236 -7.20 17.43 -12.28
N ARG A 237 -6.33 18.35 -12.70
CA ARG A 237 -6.49 19.78 -12.40
C ARG A 237 -7.60 20.41 -13.26
N MET A 238 -7.67 20.03 -14.53
CA MET A 238 -8.69 20.57 -15.47
C MET A 238 -10.08 19.98 -15.21
N ALA A 239 -10.14 18.69 -14.87
CA ALA A 239 -11.38 17.96 -14.64
C ALA A 239 -11.26 17.08 -13.37
N PRO A 240 -11.49 17.62 -12.16
CA PRO A 240 -11.30 16.92 -10.89
C PRO A 240 -12.13 15.63 -10.74
N SER A 241 -13.27 15.53 -11.42
CA SER A 241 -14.12 14.32 -11.44
C SER A 241 -13.41 13.09 -12.01
N LEU A 242 -12.40 13.28 -12.88
CA LEU A 242 -11.60 12.18 -13.43
C LEU A 242 -10.81 11.42 -12.38
N LYS A 243 -10.53 12.03 -11.21
CA LYS A 243 -9.89 11.33 -10.08
C LYS A 243 -10.65 10.07 -9.67
N LYS A 244 -11.98 10.06 -9.82
CA LYS A 244 -12.82 8.87 -9.53
C LYS A 244 -12.59 7.72 -10.52
N LYS A 245 -11.86 7.95 -11.60
CA LYS A 245 -11.48 6.96 -12.60
C LYS A 245 -9.99 6.60 -12.56
N ALA A 246 -9.25 7.11 -11.60
CA ALA A 246 -7.86 6.74 -11.39
C ALA A 246 -7.76 5.33 -10.80
N TRP A 247 -6.60 4.69 -11.01
CA TRP A 247 -6.37 3.33 -10.51
C TRP A 247 -5.87 3.32 -9.06
N LEU A 248 -4.92 4.20 -8.72
CA LEU A 248 -4.26 4.21 -7.41
C LEU A 248 -4.39 5.57 -6.72
N SER A 249 -4.36 5.55 -5.40
CA SER A 249 -4.17 6.75 -4.59
C SER A 249 -3.09 6.54 -3.54
N VAL A 250 -2.24 7.55 -3.36
CA VAL A 250 -1.45 7.71 -2.14
C VAL A 250 -2.23 8.65 -1.23
N ILE A 251 -2.61 8.13 -0.07
CA ILE A 251 -3.47 8.81 0.90
C ILE A 251 -2.61 9.15 2.11
N GLU A 252 -2.51 10.43 2.42
CA GLU A 252 -1.95 10.92 3.67
C GLU A 252 -3.09 11.11 4.67
N TYR A 253 -2.99 10.51 5.84
CA TYR A 253 -3.88 10.74 6.97
C TYR A 253 -3.11 11.48 8.05
N SER A 254 -3.61 12.64 8.47
CA SER A 254 -3.06 13.40 9.60
C SER A 254 -3.91 13.16 10.84
N LYS A 255 -3.28 12.71 11.94
CA LYS A 255 -3.98 12.58 13.23
C LYS A 255 -4.14 13.95 13.88
N THR A 256 -5.38 14.32 14.15
CA THR A 256 -5.76 15.54 14.89
C THR A 256 -5.62 15.36 16.40
#